data_288bb76d59ba0d45635764b38ac7902d
#
_entry.id   288bb76d59ba0d45635764b38ac7902d
#
_cell.length_a   1.000
_cell.length_b   1.000
_cell.length_c   1.000
_cell.angle_alpha   90.00
_cell.angle_beta   90.00
_cell.angle_gamma   90.00
#
_symmetry.space_group_name_H-M   'P 1'
#
loop_
_entity.id
_entity.type
_entity.pdbx_description
1 polymer ?
#
loop_
_entity_poly.entity_id
_entity_poly.type
_entity_poly.pdbx_seq_one_letter_code
_entity_poly.pdbx_strand_id
1 'polypeptide(L)'
;VTKVTTNLSVNEDFTTANATKISSLYGHNKEFEHNSKIFFYDYISEDYEKYGTSPVLDLVRKQKDKDKYKKEYAALIEKFKQNQVEKFKKEIEEEYDIKVDKHDLKVDKTGRFAINEPLVITENFTITSNFIKKAGNNYILDIGKFISSQVDIEEKEYERTNNIYTIFPRSFEYTINLDIPEGYSISGLEKLNIKVENETGSFVSKAEIKDNKLVIVSTKNYINSYEPNANWKKMIAFLDASYQFSQEKVL
;
A
#
# COMPACT_ATOMS: atom_id res chain seq x y z
N VAL A 1 -7.57 10.60 1.45
CA VAL A 1 -6.37 10.25 2.21
C VAL A 1 -6.16 8.74 2.10
N THR A 2 -4.93 8.32 1.90
CA THR A 2 -4.47 6.93 2.02
C THR A 2 -3.43 6.88 3.13
N LYS A 3 -3.62 6.01 4.12
CA LYS A 3 -2.65 5.78 5.19
C LYS A 3 -2.15 4.34 5.10
N VAL A 4 -0.83 4.17 5.08
CA VAL A 4 -0.19 2.85 5.01
C VAL A 4 0.80 2.72 6.16
N THR A 5 0.66 1.67 6.95
CA THR A 5 1.65 1.30 7.97
C THR A 5 2.27 -0.03 7.57
N THR A 6 3.59 -0.05 7.40
CA THR A 6 4.36 -1.25 7.08
C THR A 6 5.28 -1.59 8.25
N ASN A 7 5.07 -2.76 8.85
CA ASN A 7 5.95 -3.29 9.89
C ASN A 7 6.85 -4.36 9.27
N LEU A 8 8.14 -4.22 9.46
CA LEU A 8 9.19 -5.05 8.85
C LEU A 8 10.04 -5.71 9.95
N SER A 9 10.32 -7.00 9.78
CA SER A 9 11.29 -7.71 10.59
C SER A 9 12.18 -8.58 9.69
N VAL A 10 13.48 -8.45 9.85
CA VAL A 10 14.48 -9.23 9.12
C VAL A 10 14.71 -10.55 9.87
N ASN A 11 14.84 -11.67 9.16
CA ASN A 11 15.17 -12.94 9.80
C ASN A 11 16.64 -12.99 10.27
N GLU A 12 16.99 -13.94 11.12
CA GLU A 12 18.30 -14.03 11.79
C GLU A 12 19.50 -14.13 10.81
N ASP A 13 19.30 -14.76 9.66
CA ASP A 13 20.36 -14.92 8.65
C ASP A 13 20.38 -13.81 7.58
N PHE A 14 19.47 -12.82 7.68
CA PHE A 14 19.30 -11.72 6.73
C PHE A 14 19.04 -12.15 5.28
N THR A 15 18.44 -13.33 5.08
CA THR A 15 18.06 -13.81 3.74
C THR A 15 16.65 -13.37 3.33
N THR A 16 15.76 -13.23 4.32
CA THR A 16 14.36 -12.84 4.10
C THR A 16 13.90 -11.80 5.13
N ALA A 17 12.78 -11.15 4.85
CA ALA A 17 12.10 -10.29 5.81
C ALA A 17 10.59 -10.57 5.80
N ASN A 18 9.96 -10.48 6.96
CA ASN A 18 8.51 -10.50 7.07
C ASN A 18 7.97 -9.08 7.08
N ALA A 19 6.86 -8.88 6.41
CA ALA A 19 6.17 -7.61 6.34
C ALA A 19 4.68 -7.76 6.67
N THR A 20 4.17 -6.83 7.46
CA THR A 20 2.73 -6.61 7.65
C THR A 20 2.40 -5.20 7.19
N LYS A 21 1.64 -5.08 6.10
CA LYS A 21 1.15 -3.82 5.55
C LYS A 21 -0.31 -3.63 5.94
N ILE A 22 -0.61 -2.51 6.57
CA ILE A 22 -1.98 -2.12 6.93
C ILE A 22 -2.32 -0.85 6.15
N SER A 23 -3.30 -0.95 5.26
CA SER A 23 -3.77 0.17 4.43
C SER A 23 -5.14 0.65 4.91
N SER A 24 -5.27 1.95 5.15
CA SER A 24 -6.53 2.62 5.46
C SER A 24 -6.84 3.65 4.38
N LEU A 25 -7.87 3.38 3.58
CA LEU A 25 -8.22 4.16 2.41
C LEU A 25 -9.52 4.93 2.64
N TYR A 26 -9.50 6.22 2.31
CA TYR A 26 -10.62 7.14 2.48
C TYR A 26 -11.04 7.78 1.15
N GLY A 27 -12.29 8.22 1.06
CA GLY A 27 -12.82 8.95 -0.09
C GLY A 27 -12.70 8.17 -1.41
N HIS A 28 -12.28 8.84 -2.48
CA HIS A 28 -12.17 8.23 -3.81
C HIS A 28 -11.19 7.05 -3.88
N ASN A 29 -10.08 7.09 -3.11
CA ASN A 29 -9.13 5.97 -3.07
C ASN A 29 -9.79 4.71 -2.50
N LYS A 30 -10.69 4.85 -1.51
CA LYS A 30 -11.49 3.74 -0.99
C LYS A 30 -12.38 3.13 -2.08
N GLU A 31 -13.06 3.95 -2.86
CA GLU A 31 -13.96 3.51 -3.93
C GLU A 31 -13.22 2.70 -5.01
N PHE A 32 -12.06 3.17 -5.45
CA PHE A 32 -11.25 2.44 -6.43
C PHE A 32 -10.82 1.06 -5.92
N GLU A 33 -10.36 0.98 -4.67
CA GLU A 33 -9.88 -0.27 -4.08
C GLU A 33 -11.01 -1.24 -3.69
N HIS A 34 -12.22 -0.77 -3.43
CA HIS A 34 -13.36 -1.65 -3.20
C HIS A 34 -13.55 -2.64 -4.35
N ASN A 35 -13.52 -2.16 -5.59
CA ASN A 35 -13.76 -2.99 -6.77
C ASN A 35 -12.63 -3.99 -7.05
N SER A 36 -11.41 -3.71 -6.58
CA SER A 36 -10.25 -4.57 -6.81
C SER A 36 -10.01 -5.58 -5.69
N LYS A 37 -10.29 -5.20 -4.43
CA LYS A 37 -9.91 -5.96 -3.23
C LYS A 37 -11.07 -6.72 -2.59
N ILE A 38 -12.32 -6.26 -2.76
CA ILE A 38 -13.48 -6.90 -2.15
C ILE A 38 -14.23 -7.72 -3.18
N PHE A 39 -14.41 -8.98 -2.87
CA PHE A 39 -15.16 -9.88 -3.73
C PHE A 39 -16.67 -9.59 -3.64
N PHE A 40 -17.38 -9.69 -4.77
CA PHE A 40 -18.83 -9.43 -4.85
C PHE A 40 -19.65 -10.24 -3.82
N TYR A 41 -19.23 -11.46 -3.52
CA TYR A 41 -19.88 -12.29 -2.52
C TYR A 41 -19.76 -11.74 -1.10
N ASP A 42 -18.63 -11.12 -0.77
CA ASP A 42 -18.42 -10.52 0.55
C ASP A 42 -19.37 -9.32 0.74
N TYR A 43 -19.62 -8.55 -0.33
CA TYR A 43 -20.65 -7.50 -0.31
C TYR A 43 -22.04 -8.07 -0.02
N ILE A 44 -22.43 -9.16 -0.68
CA ILE A 44 -23.73 -9.79 -0.48
C ILE A 44 -23.86 -10.30 0.95
N SER A 45 -22.85 -10.95 1.48
CA SER A 45 -22.85 -11.47 2.86
C SER A 45 -23.01 -10.34 3.88
N GLU A 46 -22.25 -9.26 3.72
CA GLU A 46 -22.33 -8.08 4.58
C GLU A 46 -23.71 -7.39 4.50
N ASP A 47 -24.33 -7.34 3.31
CA ASP A 47 -25.67 -6.77 3.13
C ASP A 47 -26.76 -7.64 3.78
N TYR A 48 -26.66 -8.96 3.67
CA TYR A 48 -27.60 -9.86 4.34
C TYR A 48 -27.52 -9.72 5.86
N GLU A 49 -26.32 -9.64 6.41
CA GLU A 49 -26.11 -9.42 7.83
C GLU A 49 -26.65 -8.07 8.29
N LYS A 50 -26.33 -7.01 7.56
CA LYS A 50 -26.71 -5.63 7.93
C LYS A 50 -28.21 -5.38 7.80
N TYR A 51 -28.84 -5.86 6.74
CA TYR A 51 -30.25 -5.56 6.45
C TYR A 51 -31.21 -6.67 6.87
N GLY A 52 -30.71 -7.75 7.47
CA GLY A 52 -31.53 -8.86 7.96
C GLY A 52 -32.29 -9.60 6.87
N THR A 53 -31.77 -9.62 5.64
CA THR A 53 -32.39 -10.29 4.50
C THR A 53 -32.00 -11.76 4.44
N SER A 54 -32.87 -12.61 3.86
CA SER A 54 -32.55 -14.03 3.67
C SER A 54 -31.56 -14.24 2.52
N PRO A 55 -30.56 -15.13 2.67
CA PRO A 55 -29.68 -15.51 1.57
C PRO A 55 -30.45 -15.99 0.34
N VAL A 56 -29.94 -15.66 -0.86
CA VAL A 56 -30.58 -16.06 -2.15
C VAL A 56 -30.84 -17.56 -2.23
N LEU A 57 -29.98 -18.38 -1.64
CA LEU A 57 -30.16 -19.84 -1.60
C LEU A 57 -31.38 -20.28 -0.80
N ASP A 58 -31.89 -19.48 0.12
CA ASP A 58 -33.09 -19.78 0.88
C ASP A 58 -34.36 -19.62 0.05
N LEU A 59 -34.30 -18.90 -1.07
CA LEU A 59 -35.36 -18.78 -2.05
C LEU A 59 -35.52 -20.02 -2.93
N VAL A 60 -34.51 -20.92 -2.94
CA VAL A 60 -34.55 -22.19 -3.71
C VAL A 60 -35.41 -23.22 -2.98
N ARG A 61 -36.53 -23.58 -3.59
CA ARG A 61 -37.57 -24.45 -2.93
C ARG A 61 -37.14 -25.91 -2.78
N LYS A 62 -36.42 -26.48 -3.77
CA LYS A 62 -36.03 -27.89 -3.76
C LYS A 62 -34.65 -28.05 -3.12
N GLN A 63 -34.57 -28.87 -2.10
CA GLN A 63 -33.32 -29.13 -1.36
C GLN A 63 -32.20 -29.62 -2.29
N LYS A 64 -32.49 -30.55 -3.21
CA LYS A 64 -31.52 -31.04 -4.19
C LYS A 64 -30.89 -29.93 -5.04
N ASP A 65 -31.69 -28.96 -5.49
CA ASP A 65 -31.21 -27.85 -6.29
C ASP A 65 -30.42 -26.86 -5.40
N LYS A 66 -30.87 -26.63 -4.16
CA LYS A 66 -30.15 -25.84 -3.17
C LYS A 66 -28.76 -26.40 -2.90
N ASP A 67 -28.62 -27.70 -2.69
CA ASP A 67 -27.35 -28.38 -2.43
C ASP A 67 -26.42 -28.30 -3.67
N LYS A 68 -26.99 -28.46 -4.87
CA LYS A 68 -26.25 -28.30 -6.13
C LYS A 68 -25.68 -26.88 -6.27
N TYR A 69 -26.52 -25.87 -6.16
CA TYR A 69 -26.08 -24.45 -6.27
C TYR A 69 -25.08 -24.08 -5.19
N LYS A 70 -25.25 -24.58 -3.96
CA LYS A 70 -24.31 -24.33 -2.87
C LYS A 70 -22.91 -24.89 -3.21
N LYS A 71 -22.82 -26.08 -3.81
CA LYS A 71 -21.53 -26.67 -4.23
C LYS A 71 -20.89 -25.91 -5.39
N GLU A 72 -21.68 -25.57 -6.43
CA GLU A 72 -21.20 -24.84 -7.59
C GLU A 72 -20.69 -23.45 -7.18
N TYR A 73 -21.40 -22.81 -6.28
CA TYR A 73 -21.04 -21.49 -5.76
C TYR A 73 -19.77 -21.52 -4.91
N ALA A 74 -19.64 -22.50 -4.02
CA ALA A 74 -18.45 -22.69 -3.22
C ALA A 74 -17.20 -22.92 -4.11
N ALA A 75 -17.30 -23.72 -5.17
CA ALA A 75 -16.23 -23.95 -6.13
C ALA A 75 -15.86 -22.69 -6.90
N LEU A 76 -16.85 -21.87 -7.27
CA LEU A 76 -16.60 -20.59 -7.94
C LEU A 76 -15.86 -19.61 -7.04
N ILE A 77 -16.27 -19.50 -5.77
CA ILE A 77 -15.60 -18.65 -4.76
C ILE A 77 -14.16 -19.09 -4.55
N GLU A 78 -13.93 -20.39 -4.37
CA GLU A 78 -12.59 -20.93 -4.16
C GLU A 78 -11.65 -20.61 -5.33
N LYS A 79 -12.10 -20.85 -6.56
CA LYS A 79 -11.34 -20.50 -7.77
C LYS A 79 -11.04 -18.99 -7.85
N PHE A 80 -12.02 -18.16 -7.49
CA PHE A 80 -11.83 -16.71 -7.49
C PHE A 80 -10.77 -16.29 -6.45
N LYS A 81 -10.84 -16.83 -5.22
CA LYS A 81 -9.87 -16.55 -4.16
C LYS A 81 -8.46 -16.94 -4.55
N GLN A 82 -8.29 -18.11 -5.17
CA GLN A 82 -6.98 -18.56 -5.67
C GLN A 82 -6.40 -17.58 -6.71
N ASN A 83 -7.21 -17.14 -7.66
CA ASN A 83 -6.78 -16.14 -8.65
C ASN A 83 -6.44 -14.78 -8.01
N GLN A 84 -7.16 -14.38 -6.96
CA GLN A 84 -6.88 -13.13 -6.23
C GLN A 84 -5.55 -13.19 -5.48
N VAL A 85 -5.21 -14.31 -4.84
CA VAL A 85 -3.94 -14.48 -4.12
C VAL A 85 -2.76 -14.20 -5.04
N GLU A 86 -2.74 -14.82 -6.21
CA GLU A 86 -1.66 -14.59 -7.20
C GLU A 86 -1.63 -13.14 -7.70
N LYS A 87 -2.79 -12.56 -7.96
CA LYS A 87 -2.90 -11.17 -8.40
C LYS A 87 -2.35 -10.21 -7.34
N PHE A 88 -2.77 -10.33 -6.09
CA PHE A 88 -2.36 -9.43 -5.02
C PHE A 88 -0.89 -9.59 -4.65
N LYS A 89 -0.36 -10.82 -4.70
CA LYS A 89 1.07 -11.07 -4.58
C LYS A 89 1.86 -10.29 -5.64
N LYS A 90 1.43 -10.36 -6.89
CA LYS A 90 2.07 -9.64 -8.00
C LYS A 90 1.97 -8.13 -7.84
N GLU A 91 0.83 -7.61 -7.37
CA GLU A 91 0.67 -6.18 -7.08
C GLU A 91 1.68 -5.69 -6.02
N ILE A 92 1.90 -6.45 -4.94
CA ILE A 92 2.92 -6.14 -3.92
C ILE A 92 4.33 -6.19 -4.51
N GLU A 93 4.63 -7.20 -5.35
CA GLU A 93 5.93 -7.30 -6.02
C GLU A 93 6.21 -6.09 -6.93
N GLU A 94 5.20 -5.64 -7.67
CA GLU A 94 5.30 -4.48 -8.57
C GLU A 94 5.30 -3.15 -7.79
N GLU A 95 4.49 -3.03 -6.72
CA GLU A 95 4.41 -1.82 -5.90
C GLU A 95 5.76 -1.47 -5.26
N TYR A 96 6.48 -2.47 -4.76
CA TYR A 96 7.73 -2.27 -4.01
C TYR A 96 9.00 -2.72 -4.76
N ASP A 97 8.89 -3.24 -5.97
CA ASP A 97 10.00 -3.84 -6.72
C ASP A 97 10.78 -4.86 -5.87
N ILE A 98 10.06 -5.83 -5.29
CA ILE A 98 10.58 -6.93 -4.45
C ILE A 98 10.12 -8.28 -4.98
N LYS A 99 10.64 -9.37 -4.39
CA LYS A 99 10.09 -10.72 -4.60
C LYS A 99 9.48 -11.24 -3.31
N VAL A 100 8.32 -11.84 -3.45
CA VAL A 100 7.50 -12.31 -2.34
C VAL A 100 7.25 -13.81 -2.47
N ASP A 101 7.48 -14.57 -1.40
CA ASP A 101 7.15 -16.01 -1.38
C ASP A 101 5.69 -16.23 -0.94
N LYS A 102 5.34 -15.76 0.25
CA LYS A 102 4.00 -15.91 0.82
C LYS A 102 3.30 -14.57 0.84
N HIS A 103 2.02 -14.58 0.52
CA HIS A 103 1.16 -13.41 0.62
C HIS A 103 -0.21 -13.83 1.12
N ASP A 104 -0.73 -13.10 2.09
CA ASP A 104 -2.09 -13.21 2.61
C ASP A 104 -2.71 -11.82 2.70
N LEU A 105 -3.97 -11.71 2.30
CA LEU A 105 -4.73 -10.47 2.34
C LEU A 105 -6.03 -10.67 3.12
N LYS A 106 -6.29 -9.77 4.04
CA LYS A 106 -7.53 -9.71 4.81
C LYS A 106 -8.13 -8.32 4.72
N VAL A 107 -9.41 -8.25 4.37
CA VAL A 107 -10.22 -7.03 4.53
C VAL A 107 -10.73 -6.99 5.96
N ASP A 108 -10.19 -6.08 6.77
CA ASP A 108 -10.56 -5.93 8.18
C ASP A 108 -11.83 -5.09 8.34
N LYS A 109 -12.05 -4.12 7.44
CA LYS A 109 -13.20 -3.24 7.43
C LYS A 109 -13.49 -2.78 6.00
N THR A 110 -14.71 -2.96 5.54
CA THR A 110 -15.11 -2.50 4.19
C THR A 110 -15.32 -0.98 4.13
N GLY A 111 -15.77 -0.37 5.22
CA GLY A 111 -16.05 1.07 5.30
C GLY A 111 -17.15 1.55 4.32
N ARG A 112 -17.98 0.62 3.79
CA ARG A 112 -18.93 0.92 2.70
C ARG A 112 -20.21 1.61 3.16
N PHE A 113 -20.54 1.51 4.45
CA PHE A 113 -21.81 2.04 4.97
C PHE A 113 -21.71 3.46 5.53
N ALA A 114 -20.51 4.02 5.64
CA ALA A 114 -20.30 5.38 6.09
C ALA A 114 -19.16 6.07 5.31
N ILE A 115 -19.40 7.32 4.91
CA ILE A 115 -18.46 8.07 4.06
C ILE A 115 -17.11 8.30 4.74
N ASN A 116 -17.12 8.49 6.07
CA ASN A 116 -15.91 8.77 6.85
C ASN A 116 -15.20 7.50 7.36
N GLU A 117 -15.76 6.31 7.12
CA GLU A 117 -15.13 5.06 7.49
C GLU A 117 -14.16 4.59 6.40
N PRO A 118 -12.93 4.20 6.76
CA PRO A 118 -11.99 3.68 5.78
C PRO A 118 -12.32 2.25 5.35
N LEU A 119 -11.89 1.89 4.14
CA LEU A 119 -11.56 0.51 3.82
C LEU A 119 -10.23 0.21 4.50
N VAL A 120 -10.17 -0.83 5.34
CA VAL A 120 -8.95 -1.28 6.03
C VAL A 120 -8.58 -2.66 5.53
N ILE A 121 -7.35 -2.78 5.05
CA ILE A 121 -6.79 -4.01 4.49
C ILE A 121 -5.48 -4.31 5.20
N THR A 122 -5.32 -5.55 5.66
CA THR A 122 -4.05 -6.08 6.18
C THR A 122 -3.48 -7.09 5.20
N GLU A 123 -2.24 -6.88 4.80
CA GLU A 123 -1.48 -7.78 3.93
C GLU A 123 -0.24 -8.26 4.69
N ASN A 124 -0.05 -9.60 4.76
CA ASN A 124 1.14 -10.22 5.34
C ASN A 124 1.92 -10.92 4.23
N PHE A 125 3.23 -10.67 4.14
CA PHE A 125 4.05 -11.29 3.11
C PHE A 125 5.50 -11.48 3.56
N THR A 126 6.17 -12.45 2.93
CA THR A 126 7.60 -12.73 3.17
C THR A 126 8.40 -12.27 1.95
N ILE A 127 9.31 -11.34 2.16
CA ILE A 127 10.19 -10.79 1.13
C ILE A 127 11.41 -11.70 1.00
N THR A 128 11.70 -12.14 -0.22
CA THR A 128 12.79 -13.09 -0.51
C THR A 128 13.93 -12.50 -1.33
N SER A 129 13.72 -11.37 -2.01
CA SER A 129 14.79 -10.66 -2.70
C SER A 129 14.46 -9.19 -2.97
N ASN A 130 15.47 -8.42 -3.40
CA ASN A 130 15.42 -7.00 -3.76
C ASN A 130 15.16 -6.04 -2.58
N PHE A 131 15.31 -6.50 -1.34
CA PHE A 131 15.20 -5.66 -0.14
C PHE A 131 16.47 -5.65 0.69
N ILE A 132 17.09 -6.81 0.91
CA ILE A 132 18.29 -6.98 1.73
C ILE A 132 19.46 -7.29 0.81
N LYS A 133 20.59 -6.59 1.00
CA LYS A 133 21.84 -6.83 0.28
C LYS A 133 23.00 -6.87 1.26
N LYS A 134 23.76 -7.95 1.26
CA LYS A 134 24.99 -8.07 2.06
C LYS A 134 26.08 -7.15 1.52
N ALA A 135 26.73 -6.40 2.41
CA ALA A 135 27.82 -5.47 2.11
C ALA A 135 28.98 -5.66 3.12
N GLY A 136 29.84 -6.64 2.87
CA GLY A 136 30.88 -7.05 3.81
C GLY A 136 30.28 -7.66 5.09
N ASN A 137 30.54 -7.03 6.24
CA ASN A 137 29.96 -7.42 7.54
C ASN A 137 28.60 -6.74 7.83
N ASN A 138 28.15 -5.88 6.94
CA ASN A 138 26.93 -5.11 7.10
C ASN A 138 25.86 -5.55 6.09
N TYR A 139 24.66 -5.00 6.23
CA TYR A 139 23.53 -5.23 5.34
C TYR A 139 22.92 -3.89 4.91
N ILE A 140 22.64 -3.75 3.64
CA ILE A 140 21.95 -2.60 3.06
C ILE A 140 20.48 -3.01 2.88
N LEU A 141 19.56 -2.18 3.39
CA LEU A 141 18.13 -2.38 3.24
C LEU A 141 17.52 -1.25 2.41
N ASP A 142 16.79 -1.61 1.36
CA ASP A 142 16.14 -0.68 0.43
C ASP A 142 14.83 -0.14 1.04
N ILE A 143 14.94 0.61 2.16
CA ILE A 143 13.82 1.01 3.00
C ILE A 143 12.90 2.03 2.33
N GLY A 144 13.43 2.87 1.45
CA GLY A 144 12.68 3.90 0.75
C GLY A 144 11.58 3.35 -0.16
N LYS A 145 11.67 2.11 -0.62
CA LYS A 145 10.66 1.46 -1.46
C LYS A 145 9.27 1.41 -0.80
N PHE A 146 9.19 1.39 0.52
CA PHE A 146 7.92 1.21 1.25
C PHE A 146 7.03 2.46 1.31
N ILE A 147 7.36 3.52 0.58
CA ILE A 147 6.40 4.60 0.27
C ILE A 147 5.67 4.39 -1.07
N SER A 148 5.66 3.16 -1.59
CA SER A 148 5.13 2.79 -2.91
C SER A 148 5.91 3.42 -4.08
N SER A 149 5.62 3.00 -5.30
CA SER A 149 6.25 3.52 -6.51
C SER A 149 6.03 5.04 -6.63
N GLN A 150 7.10 5.77 -6.90
CA GLN A 150 7.08 7.21 -7.09
C GLN A 150 7.34 7.56 -8.56
N VAL A 151 6.86 8.72 -8.98
CA VAL A 151 7.05 9.20 -10.36
C VAL A 151 8.49 9.67 -10.53
N ASP A 152 9.20 9.05 -11.45
CA ASP A 152 10.49 9.54 -11.97
C ASP A 152 10.21 10.53 -13.09
N ILE A 153 10.63 11.79 -12.92
CA ILE A 153 10.44 12.84 -13.91
C ILE A 153 11.72 12.94 -14.73
N GLU A 154 11.69 12.50 -15.98
CA GLU A 154 12.82 12.62 -16.87
C GLU A 154 13.07 14.07 -17.31
N GLU A 155 14.31 14.44 -17.64
CA GLU A 155 14.71 15.80 -18.04
C GLU A 155 13.83 16.36 -19.19
N LYS A 156 13.46 15.50 -20.15
CA LYS A 156 12.56 15.88 -21.26
C LYS A 156 11.14 16.28 -20.82
N GLU A 157 10.73 15.92 -19.59
CA GLU A 157 9.41 16.20 -19.01
C GLU A 157 9.41 17.47 -18.14
N TYR A 158 10.58 18.11 -17.94
CA TYR A 158 10.69 19.35 -17.16
C TYR A 158 10.00 20.52 -17.84
N GLU A 159 9.93 20.51 -19.18
CA GLU A 159 9.18 21.51 -19.93
C GLU A 159 7.79 20.97 -20.30
N ARG A 160 6.77 21.72 -19.92
CA ARG A 160 5.38 21.34 -20.11
C ARG A 160 4.57 22.49 -20.66
N THR A 161 3.76 22.22 -21.70
CA THR A 161 2.87 23.20 -22.30
C THR A 161 1.44 23.13 -21.78
N ASN A 162 0.99 21.92 -21.39
CA ASN A 162 -0.35 21.69 -20.89
C ASN A 162 -0.43 21.88 -19.39
N ASN A 163 -1.57 22.40 -18.92
CA ASN A 163 -1.90 22.44 -17.49
C ASN A 163 -2.01 21.02 -16.91
N ILE A 164 -1.86 20.92 -15.60
CA ILE A 164 -1.90 19.65 -14.88
C ILE A 164 -3.29 19.47 -14.28
N TYR A 165 -3.91 18.33 -14.55
CA TYR A 165 -5.17 17.95 -13.96
C TYR A 165 -5.01 16.64 -13.20
N THR A 166 -5.26 16.67 -11.90
CA THR A 166 -5.42 15.49 -11.05
C THR A 166 -6.89 15.40 -10.68
N ILE A 167 -7.49 14.20 -10.76
CA ILE A 167 -8.94 14.03 -10.60
C ILE A 167 -9.45 14.68 -9.30
N PHE A 168 -8.66 14.62 -8.21
CA PHE A 168 -8.96 15.21 -6.90
C PHE A 168 -7.68 15.49 -6.10
N PRO A 169 -7.71 16.43 -5.14
CA PRO A 169 -6.66 16.60 -4.15
C PRO A 169 -6.48 15.32 -3.33
N ARG A 170 -5.24 14.95 -3.01
CA ARG A 170 -4.97 13.68 -2.34
C ARG A 170 -3.76 13.76 -1.42
N SER A 171 -3.81 12.94 -0.36
CA SER A 171 -2.73 12.79 0.60
C SER A 171 -2.40 11.31 0.78
N PHE A 172 -1.11 11.02 0.86
CA PHE A 172 -0.56 9.71 1.20
C PHE A 172 0.28 9.85 2.46
N GLU A 173 -0.04 9.05 3.48
CA GLU A 173 0.69 9.01 4.74
C GLU A 173 1.27 7.60 4.90
N TYR A 174 2.60 7.50 5.04
CA TYR A 174 3.29 6.22 5.21
C TYR A 174 3.98 6.20 6.57
N THR A 175 3.81 5.10 7.29
CA THR A 175 4.59 4.79 8.50
C THR A 175 5.32 3.47 8.26
N ILE A 176 6.64 3.50 8.32
CA ILE A 176 7.48 2.31 8.15
C ILE A 176 8.17 2.05 9.49
N ASN A 177 7.94 0.86 10.04
CA ASN A 177 8.57 0.39 11.27
C ASN A 177 9.46 -0.80 10.92
N LEU A 178 10.75 -0.69 11.14
CA LEU A 178 11.70 -1.78 10.96
C LEU A 178 12.28 -2.17 12.32
N ASP A 179 12.05 -3.42 12.73
CA ASP A 179 12.67 -3.97 13.92
C ASP A 179 14.19 -4.08 13.71
N ILE A 180 14.98 -3.55 14.65
CA ILE A 180 16.43 -3.62 14.60
C ILE A 180 16.86 -4.92 15.29
N PRO A 181 17.51 -5.87 14.59
CA PRO A 181 17.97 -7.10 15.20
C PRO A 181 18.97 -6.85 16.34
N GLU A 182 19.00 -7.73 17.33
CA GLU A 182 19.92 -7.61 18.45
C GLU A 182 21.39 -7.62 17.97
N GLY A 183 22.20 -6.70 18.50
CA GLY A 183 23.59 -6.53 18.12
C GLY A 183 23.83 -5.68 16.88
N TYR A 184 22.77 -5.16 16.25
CA TYR A 184 22.88 -4.28 15.08
C TYR A 184 22.47 -2.85 15.42
N SER A 185 22.92 -1.92 14.59
CA SER A 185 22.53 -0.50 14.61
C SER A 185 22.30 -0.01 13.19
N ILE A 186 21.53 1.05 13.03
CA ILE A 186 21.22 1.63 11.72
C ILE A 186 21.99 2.93 11.52
N SER A 187 22.55 3.11 10.33
CA SER A 187 23.14 4.36 9.85
C SER A 187 22.51 4.83 8.53
N GLY A 188 22.71 6.12 8.18
CA GLY A 188 22.14 6.73 6.98
C GLY A 188 20.76 7.38 7.20
N LEU A 189 20.37 7.62 8.46
CA LEU A 189 19.09 8.21 8.83
C LEU A 189 18.90 9.65 8.33
N GLU A 190 20.00 10.40 8.19
CA GLU A 190 19.97 11.80 7.77
C GLU A 190 19.33 12.00 6.39
N LYS A 191 19.54 11.04 5.49
CA LYS A 191 18.99 11.06 4.12
C LYS A 191 17.47 10.85 4.07
N LEU A 192 16.93 10.25 5.12
CA LEU A 192 15.49 9.97 5.25
C LEU A 192 14.70 11.17 5.77
N ASN A 193 15.39 12.24 6.19
CA ASN A 193 14.76 13.47 6.69
C ASN A 193 14.69 14.50 5.57
N ILE A 194 13.53 14.57 4.92
CA ILE A 194 13.29 15.42 3.76
C ILE A 194 12.10 16.34 4.07
N LYS A 195 12.21 17.61 3.65
CA LYS A 195 11.10 18.56 3.73
C LYS A 195 11.08 19.43 2.49
N VAL A 196 10.10 19.21 1.62
CA VAL A 196 9.80 20.05 0.46
C VAL A 196 8.31 20.39 0.49
N GLU A 197 7.99 21.68 0.60
CA GLU A 197 6.63 22.17 0.70
C GLU A 197 6.48 23.43 -0.16
N ASN A 198 5.40 23.53 -0.92
CA ASN A 198 5.01 24.72 -1.67
C ASN A 198 3.50 24.72 -1.89
N GLU A 199 2.98 25.72 -2.59
CA GLU A 199 1.54 25.91 -2.82
C GLU A 199 0.87 24.82 -3.66
N THR A 200 1.64 23.98 -4.37
CA THR A 200 1.08 22.88 -5.20
C THR A 200 1.02 21.56 -4.47
N GLY A 201 1.91 21.38 -3.49
CA GLY A 201 2.00 20.13 -2.73
C GLY A 201 3.20 20.06 -1.82
N SER A 202 3.39 18.90 -1.23
CA SER A 202 4.52 18.66 -0.33
C SER A 202 4.97 17.20 -0.33
N PHE A 203 6.25 17.00 -0.01
CA PHE A 203 6.78 15.74 0.49
C PHE A 203 7.59 16.01 1.75
N VAL A 204 7.19 15.40 2.84
CA VAL A 204 7.85 15.52 4.14
C VAL A 204 8.10 14.12 4.69
N SER A 205 9.31 13.85 5.09
CA SER A 205 9.70 12.59 5.75
C SER A 205 10.57 12.85 6.97
N LYS A 206 10.36 12.04 8.01
CA LYS A 206 11.15 12.05 9.25
C LYS A 206 11.44 10.62 9.65
N ALA A 207 12.70 10.36 10.00
CA ALA A 207 13.18 9.08 10.49
C ALA A 207 13.82 9.24 11.87
N GLU A 208 13.51 8.31 12.78
CA GLU A 208 14.10 8.25 14.11
C GLU A 208 14.22 6.79 14.60
N ILE A 209 15.15 6.54 15.51
CA ILE A 209 15.22 5.28 16.24
C ILE A 209 14.41 5.44 17.54
N LYS A 210 13.43 4.57 17.71
CA LYS A 210 12.58 4.54 18.90
C LYS A 210 12.25 3.11 19.28
N ASP A 211 12.41 2.76 20.57
CA ASP A 211 12.08 1.44 21.12
C ASP A 211 12.72 0.28 20.32
N ASN A 212 14.00 0.42 19.96
CA ASN A 212 14.78 -0.50 19.13
C ASN A 212 14.18 -0.75 17.72
N LYS A 213 13.49 0.25 17.17
CA LYS A 213 12.95 0.25 15.81
C LYS A 213 13.40 1.48 15.05
N LEU A 214 13.65 1.34 13.77
CA LEU A 214 13.62 2.47 12.86
C LEU A 214 12.17 2.80 12.57
N VAL A 215 11.74 4.00 12.89
CA VAL A 215 10.42 4.55 12.59
C VAL A 215 10.57 5.65 11.57
N ILE A 216 9.93 5.50 10.41
CA ILE A 216 9.89 6.52 9.36
C ILE A 216 8.44 6.93 9.16
N VAL A 217 8.17 8.23 9.20
CA VAL A 217 6.86 8.79 8.86
C VAL A 217 7.05 9.71 7.68
N SER A 218 6.34 9.46 6.59
CA SER A 218 6.35 10.35 5.42
C SER A 218 4.94 10.72 4.98
N THR A 219 4.79 11.94 4.45
CA THR A 219 3.53 12.46 3.93
C THR A 219 3.78 13.10 2.58
N LYS A 220 2.95 12.73 1.59
CA LYS A 220 2.93 13.33 0.26
C LYS A 220 1.56 13.91 -0.01
N ASN A 221 1.48 15.20 -0.29
CA ASN A 221 0.23 15.91 -0.53
C ASN A 221 0.19 16.52 -1.93
N TYR A 222 -0.96 16.39 -2.59
CA TYR A 222 -1.36 17.17 -3.76
C TYR A 222 -2.51 18.08 -3.32
N ILE A 223 -2.29 19.40 -3.34
CA ILE A 223 -3.23 20.37 -2.75
C ILE A 223 -4.40 20.65 -3.69
N ASN A 224 -4.11 20.78 -5.00
CA ASN A 224 -5.10 21.18 -5.99
C ASN A 224 -5.38 20.07 -7.01
N SER A 225 -6.61 20.00 -7.49
CA SER A 225 -6.98 19.14 -8.61
C SER A 225 -6.58 19.70 -9.97
N TYR A 226 -6.32 21.00 -10.05
CA TYR A 226 -5.90 21.70 -11.25
C TYR A 226 -4.75 22.64 -10.93
N GLU A 227 -3.69 22.56 -11.74
CA GLU A 227 -2.53 23.44 -11.67
C GLU A 227 -2.21 24.00 -13.07
N PRO A 228 -2.00 25.31 -13.23
CA PRO A 228 -1.45 25.85 -14.46
C PRO A 228 -0.04 25.31 -14.71
N ASN A 229 0.35 25.20 -15.98
CA ASN A 229 1.66 24.69 -16.37
C ASN A 229 2.82 25.48 -15.74
N ALA A 230 2.62 26.78 -15.47
CA ALA A 230 3.61 27.62 -14.77
C ALA A 230 4.00 27.09 -13.38
N ASN A 231 3.13 26.31 -12.75
CA ASN A 231 3.40 25.67 -11.45
C ASN A 231 4.12 24.31 -11.58
N TRP A 232 4.37 23.82 -12.80
CA TRP A 232 4.96 22.51 -13.01
C TRP A 232 6.31 22.32 -12.30
N LYS A 233 7.20 23.32 -12.37
CA LYS A 233 8.51 23.27 -11.69
C LYS A 233 8.37 23.16 -10.16
N LYS A 234 7.33 23.76 -9.57
CA LYS A 234 7.03 23.62 -8.14
C LYS A 234 6.52 22.21 -7.80
N MET A 235 5.70 21.63 -8.68
CA MET A 235 5.25 20.24 -8.52
C MET A 235 6.43 19.27 -8.63
N ILE A 236 7.31 19.44 -9.61
CA ILE A 236 8.53 18.63 -9.76
C ILE A 236 9.31 18.59 -8.44
N ALA A 237 9.47 19.69 -7.73
CA ALA A 237 10.28 19.77 -6.52
C ALA A 237 9.86 18.73 -5.46
N PHE A 238 8.57 18.57 -5.19
CA PHE A 238 8.13 17.58 -4.21
C PHE A 238 7.96 16.16 -4.82
N LEU A 239 7.74 16.05 -6.13
CA LEU A 239 7.72 14.78 -6.83
C LEU A 239 9.11 14.14 -6.84
N ASP A 240 10.15 14.91 -7.22
CA ASP A 240 11.54 14.47 -7.17
C ASP A 240 11.97 14.10 -5.74
N ALA A 241 11.60 14.93 -4.75
CA ALA A 241 11.91 14.62 -3.36
C ALA A 241 11.34 13.27 -2.93
N SER A 242 10.10 12.96 -3.34
CA SER A 242 9.50 11.65 -3.05
C SER A 242 10.13 10.51 -3.84
N TYR A 243 10.52 10.75 -5.09
CA TYR A 243 11.25 9.78 -5.90
C TYR A 243 12.64 9.49 -5.31
N GLN A 244 13.42 10.53 -4.97
CA GLN A 244 14.73 10.35 -4.32
C GLN A 244 14.61 9.58 -3.02
N PHE A 245 13.62 9.89 -2.18
CA PHE A 245 13.35 9.13 -0.96
C PHE A 245 13.09 7.65 -1.27
N SER A 246 12.32 7.33 -2.32
CA SER A 246 12.01 5.94 -2.67
C SER A 246 13.25 5.11 -3.03
N GLN A 247 14.37 5.76 -3.36
CA GLN A 247 15.66 5.13 -3.67
C GLN A 247 16.57 5.02 -2.44
N GLU A 248 16.17 5.59 -1.29
CA GLU A 248 17.03 5.64 -0.11
C GLU A 248 17.14 4.29 0.59
N LYS A 249 18.34 4.07 1.13
CA LYS A 249 18.75 2.84 1.79
C LYS A 249 19.36 3.15 3.14
N VAL A 250 19.22 2.21 4.05
CA VAL A 250 19.91 2.21 5.35
C VAL A 250 20.90 1.06 5.44
N LEU A 251 21.93 1.27 6.27
CA LEU A 251 22.98 0.30 6.52
C LEU A 251 22.93 -0.15 7.99
#